data_a5cae363ba29d4c88e18eb78c21f11c6
#
_entry.id   a5cae363ba29d4c88e18eb78c21f11c6
#
_cell.length_a   1.000
_cell.length_b   1.000
_cell.length_c   1.000
_cell.angle_alpha   90.00
_cell.angle_beta   90.00
_cell.angle_gamma   90.00
#
_symmetry.space_group_name_H-M   'P 1'
#
loop_
_entity.id
_entity.type
_entity.pdbx_description
1 polymer ?
#
loop_
_entity_poly.entity_id
_entity_poly.type
_entity_poly.pdbx_seq_one_letter_code
_entity_poly.pdbx_strand_id
1 'polypeptide(L)'
;MKEEWKPIKGYEGLYEVSNMGRVKSLRYGKERIMSTPDNSIGYRNVTLVKRAHKQKRVHRLVAEAFIPNPMNLPVVNHLDGDKHNNCVSNLEWCTKKENTNHAIKTGLMKLTTNPKPIMAYRSDKFVGTFKSMAECANKLNCDRRGITNVIHGRHKTHHGFSFKLVNNDDLSRGNARDCAIKVVAIKGAKTIKAKSRRELAKQLGVSCTLLS
;
A
#
# COMPACT_ATOMS: atom_id res chain seq x y z
N MET A 1 -1.60 5.49 35.81
CA MET A 1 -0.30 4.76 35.88
C MET A 1 0.73 5.73 36.45
N LYS A 2 1.53 5.33 37.42
CA LYS A 2 2.63 6.17 37.99
C LYS A 2 3.74 6.26 36.95
N GLU A 3 4.36 7.40 36.78
CA GLU A 3 5.47 7.57 35.86
C GLU A 3 6.75 6.96 36.42
N GLU A 4 7.37 6.10 35.61
CA GLU A 4 8.63 5.40 35.89
C GLU A 4 9.67 5.78 34.86
N TRP A 5 10.93 5.92 35.31
CA TRP A 5 12.06 6.29 34.48
C TRP A 5 13.07 5.15 34.42
N LYS A 6 13.58 4.86 33.21
CA LYS A 6 14.65 3.89 32.98
C LYS A 6 15.76 4.46 32.13
N PRO A 7 17.02 4.11 32.39
CA PRO A 7 18.14 4.56 31.58
C PRO A 7 17.99 4.10 30.14
N ILE A 8 18.37 4.98 29.19
CA ILE A 8 18.39 4.66 27.76
C ILE A 8 19.62 3.82 27.45
N LYS A 9 19.42 2.63 26.87
CA LYS A 9 20.48 1.69 26.49
C LYS A 9 21.58 2.36 25.66
N GLY A 10 22.81 2.26 26.14
CA GLY A 10 24.01 2.89 25.56
C GLY A 10 24.20 4.36 25.91
N TYR A 11 23.31 4.92 26.74
CA TYR A 11 23.35 6.30 27.26
C TYR A 11 23.12 6.36 28.77
N GLU A 12 23.44 5.27 29.47
CA GLU A 12 23.28 5.14 30.92
C GLU A 12 23.98 6.30 31.65
N GLY A 13 23.32 6.87 32.65
CA GLY A 13 23.80 8.03 33.38
C GLY A 13 23.72 9.38 32.66
N LEU A 14 23.36 9.39 31.37
CA LEU A 14 23.21 10.60 30.56
C LEU A 14 21.74 10.94 30.23
N TYR A 15 20.94 9.90 29.98
CA TYR A 15 19.54 10.08 29.60
C TYR A 15 18.67 8.95 30.11
N GLU A 16 17.45 9.29 30.44
CA GLU A 16 16.39 8.36 30.83
C GLU A 16 15.15 8.57 29.96
N VAL A 17 14.36 7.51 29.82
CA VAL A 17 13.05 7.53 29.17
C VAL A 17 11.99 7.07 30.14
N SER A 18 10.80 7.71 30.11
CA SER A 18 9.69 7.30 30.96
C SER A 18 8.73 6.35 30.23
N ASN A 19 7.99 5.57 31.02
CA ASN A 19 6.86 4.76 30.54
C ASN A 19 5.71 5.59 29.92
N MET A 20 5.75 6.91 30.10
CA MET A 20 4.80 7.87 29.51
C MET A 20 5.28 8.51 28.21
N GLY A 21 6.46 8.11 27.67
CA GLY A 21 7.01 8.66 26.44
C GLY A 21 7.74 9.99 26.58
N ARG A 22 8.15 10.37 27.78
CA ARG A 22 9.02 11.54 28.00
C ARG A 22 10.48 11.12 28.06
N VAL A 23 11.38 12.01 27.66
CA VAL A 23 12.84 11.81 27.74
C VAL A 23 13.45 12.86 28.62
N LYS A 24 14.34 12.45 29.53
CA LYS A 24 15.02 13.31 30.49
C LYS A 24 16.54 13.24 30.27
N SER A 25 17.21 14.37 30.26
CA SER A 25 18.68 14.47 30.30
C SER A 25 19.13 14.60 31.76
N LEU A 26 20.18 13.86 32.10
CA LEU A 26 20.89 13.90 33.40
C LEU A 26 22.27 14.59 33.27
N ARG A 27 22.56 15.13 32.08
CA ARG A 27 23.87 15.75 31.82
C ARG A 27 24.15 16.95 32.68
N TYR A 28 25.41 17.10 33.06
CA TYR A 28 25.90 18.20 33.90
C TYR A 28 25.25 18.28 35.29
N GLY A 29 24.81 17.13 35.84
CA GLY A 29 24.20 17.07 37.18
C GLY A 29 22.84 17.74 37.27
N LYS A 30 22.21 18.10 36.13
CA LYS A 30 20.89 18.73 36.10
C LYS A 30 19.88 17.90 35.35
N GLU A 31 18.75 17.60 35.98
CA GLU A 31 17.65 16.96 35.32
C GLU A 31 16.89 17.94 34.41
N ARG A 32 16.65 17.60 33.18
CA ARG A 32 15.87 18.40 32.25
C ARG A 32 15.06 17.51 31.31
N ILE A 33 13.74 17.75 31.22
CA ILE A 33 12.88 17.14 30.23
C ILE A 33 13.26 17.69 28.84
N MET A 34 13.48 16.80 27.92
CA MET A 34 13.90 17.14 26.56
C MET A 34 12.69 17.39 25.65
N SER A 35 12.85 18.33 24.73
CA SER A 35 11.91 18.51 23.65
C SER A 35 11.98 17.31 22.68
N THR A 36 10.83 16.86 22.23
CA THR A 36 10.67 15.74 21.31
C THR A 36 9.86 16.16 20.08
N PRO A 37 10.45 16.96 19.17
CA PRO A 37 9.77 17.43 17.97
C PRO A 37 9.41 16.26 17.05
N ASP A 38 8.39 16.48 16.21
CA ASP A 38 7.99 15.55 15.18
C ASP A 38 9.00 15.54 14.02
N ASN A 39 9.20 14.35 13.44
CA ASN A 39 9.91 14.26 12.18
C ASN A 39 8.94 14.42 10.98
N SER A 40 9.48 14.42 9.75
CA SER A 40 8.70 14.58 8.50
C SER A 40 7.57 13.56 8.29
N ILE A 41 7.59 12.44 9.04
CA ILE A 41 6.58 11.38 8.96
C ILE A 41 5.71 11.27 10.23
N GLY A 42 5.78 12.31 11.11
CA GLY A 42 4.92 12.47 12.27
C GLY A 42 5.29 11.62 13.49
N TYR A 43 6.54 11.14 13.61
CA TYR A 43 7.01 10.47 14.83
C TYR A 43 7.79 11.43 15.71
N ARG A 44 7.58 11.37 17.01
CA ARG A 44 8.39 12.11 17.99
C ARG A 44 9.82 11.59 18.04
N ASN A 45 10.78 12.49 17.85
CA ASN A 45 12.20 12.22 17.89
C ASN A 45 12.88 12.98 19.02
N VAL A 46 13.98 12.43 19.53
CA VAL A 46 14.89 13.09 20.45
C VAL A 46 16.32 12.99 19.93
N THR A 47 17.11 14.06 20.10
CA THR A 47 18.53 14.04 19.77
C THR A 47 19.33 13.75 21.03
N LEU A 48 19.99 12.59 21.05
CA LEU A 48 20.89 12.19 22.13
C LEU A 48 22.33 12.44 21.74
N VAL A 49 23.14 12.90 22.68
CA VAL A 49 24.55 13.26 22.48
C VAL A 49 25.43 12.51 23.45
N LYS A 50 26.32 11.67 22.97
CA LYS A 50 27.39 11.03 23.76
C LYS A 50 28.76 11.39 23.18
N ARG A 51 29.09 10.91 21.99
CA ARG A 51 30.25 11.33 21.17
C ARG A 51 29.81 12.05 19.91
N ALA A 52 28.62 11.73 19.43
CA ALA A 52 27.97 12.31 18.25
C ALA A 52 26.50 12.54 18.53
N HIS A 53 25.88 13.44 17.76
CA HIS A 53 24.45 13.66 17.78
C HIS A 53 23.73 12.51 17.08
N LYS A 54 22.85 11.81 17.78
CA LYS A 54 22.03 10.72 17.20
C LYS A 54 20.54 10.98 17.45
N GLN A 55 19.79 11.08 16.39
CA GLN A 55 18.33 11.10 16.49
C GLN A 55 17.79 9.70 16.77
N LYS A 56 16.89 9.62 17.75
CA LYS A 56 16.19 8.40 18.15
C LYS A 56 14.69 8.66 18.20
N ARG A 57 13.90 7.69 17.80
CA ARG A 57 12.44 7.74 17.92
C ARG A 57 12.02 7.41 19.35
N VAL A 58 11.17 8.24 19.94
CA VAL A 58 10.76 8.11 21.34
C VAL A 58 10.08 6.77 21.61
N HIS A 59 9.10 6.35 20.78
CA HIS A 59 8.41 5.05 20.95
C HIS A 59 9.38 3.87 20.99
N ARG A 60 10.48 3.91 20.21
CA ARG A 60 11.47 2.85 20.27
C ARG A 60 12.26 2.84 21.56
N LEU A 61 12.62 4.01 22.09
CA LEU A 61 13.30 4.11 23.39
C LEU A 61 12.42 3.58 24.51
N VAL A 62 11.12 3.90 24.50
CA VAL A 62 10.15 3.36 25.46
C VAL A 62 10.04 1.85 25.33
N ALA A 63 9.84 1.35 24.12
CA ALA A 63 9.71 -0.09 23.90
C ALA A 63 10.99 -0.86 24.30
N GLU A 64 12.17 -0.33 23.95
CA GLU A 64 13.47 -0.93 24.30
C GLU A 64 13.72 -0.96 25.83
N ALA A 65 13.18 0.03 26.56
CA ALA A 65 13.37 0.13 28.03
C ALA A 65 12.33 -0.66 28.82
N PHE A 66 11.09 -0.76 28.34
CA PHE A 66 9.97 -1.24 29.16
C PHE A 66 9.29 -2.51 28.63
N ILE A 67 9.40 -2.84 27.34
CA ILE A 67 8.70 -3.97 26.73
C ILE A 67 9.71 -5.07 26.36
N PRO A 68 9.63 -6.26 26.98
CA PRO A 68 10.48 -7.40 26.59
C PRO A 68 10.30 -7.77 25.13
N ASN A 69 11.42 -8.07 24.43
CA ASN A 69 11.39 -8.48 23.03
C ASN A 69 12.21 -9.79 22.82
N PRO A 70 11.78 -10.93 23.38
CA PRO A 70 12.53 -12.17 23.30
C PRO A 70 12.63 -12.73 21.88
N MET A 71 11.66 -12.42 21.02
CA MET A 71 11.64 -12.84 19.61
C MET A 71 12.39 -11.88 18.67
N ASN A 72 12.98 -10.83 19.20
CA ASN A 72 13.75 -9.83 18.45
C ASN A 72 12.95 -9.20 17.28
N LEU A 73 11.68 -8.91 17.53
CA LEU A 73 10.77 -8.34 16.54
C LEU A 73 11.23 -6.93 16.12
N PRO A 74 11.19 -6.60 14.81
CA PRO A 74 11.86 -5.41 14.29
C PRO A 74 11.09 -4.10 14.41
N VAL A 75 9.78 -4.17 14.63
CA VAL A 75 8.87 -3.01 14.55
C VAL A 75 8.19 -2.78 15.90
N VAL A 76 8.02 -1.50 16.25
CA VAL A 76 7.15 -1.07 17.34
C VAL A 76 5.89 -0.46 16.73
N ASN A 77 4.74 -1.00 17.07
CA ASN A 77 3.41 -0.55 16.66
C ASN A 77 2.78 0.32 17.75
N HIS A 78 1.95 1.31 17.34
CA HIS A 78 1.05 2.04 18.21
C HIS A 78 -0.34 1.41 18.12
N LEU A 79 -0.86 0.91 19.21
CA LEU A 79 -2.14 0.17 19.25
C LEU A 79 -3.34 1.05 18.83
N ASP A 80 -3.33 2.33 19.21
CA ASP A 80 -4.35 3.30 18.81
C ASP A 80 -4.08 3.97 17.45
N GLY A 81 -2.90 3.71 16.85
CA GLY A 81 -2.47 4.35 15.61
C GLY A 81 -1.95 5.77 15.73
N ASP A 82 -2.00 6.38 16.93
CA ASP A 82 -1.45 7.72 17.17
C ASP A 82 0.05 7.65 17.46
N LYS A 83 0.84 8.19 16.54
CA LYS A 83 2.31 8.26 16.64
C LYS A 83 2.82 9.15 17.76
N HIS A 84 1.96 9.99 18.35
CA HIS A 84 2.28 10.88 19.47
C HIS A 84 2.06 10.22 20.83
N ASN A 85 1.20 9.21 20.91
CA ASN A 85 0.94 8.45 22.11
C ASN A 85 2.01 7.37 22.34
N ASN A 86 3.13 7.78 22.93
CA ASN A 86 4.28 6.93 23.19
C ASN A 86 4.27 6.27 24.58
N CYS A 87 3.09 6.18 25.23
CA CYS A 87 2.92 5.47 26.49
C CYS A 87 3.18 3.97 26.30
N VAL A 88 3.83 3.32 27.26
CA VAL A 88 4.17 1.88 27.20
C VAL A 88 2.95 1.00 26.97
N SER A 89 1.78 1.36 27.54
CA SER A 89 0.52 0.63 27.37
C SER A 89 -0.04 0.68 25.95
N ASN A 90 0.43 1.60 25.12
CA ASN A 90 0.03 1.79 23.74
C ASN A 90 1.02 1.22 22.73
N LEU A 91 2.10 0.60 23.18
CA LEU A 91 3.19 0.14 22.32
C LEU A 91 3.32 -1.38 22.40
N GLU A 92 3.58 -2.00 21.25
CA GLU A 92 3.89 -3.43 21.15
C GLU A 92 5.02 -3.69 20.14
N TRP A 93 5.80 -4.76 20.38
CA TRP A 93 6.71 -5.27 19.38
C TRP A 93 5.95 -6.15 18.39
N CYS A 94 6.19 -5.99 17.10
CA CYS A 94 5.54 -6.77 16.06
C CYS A 94 6.42 -6.97 14.82
N THR A 95 5.97 -7.85 13.93
CA THR A 95 6.54 -8.00 12.59
C THR A 95 6.05 -6.88 11.65
N LYS A 96 6.74 -6.66 10.55
CA LYS A 96 6.30 -5.72 9.50
C LYS A 96 4.91 -6.08 8.95
N LYS A 97 4.61 -7.38 8.82
CA LYS A 97 3.33 -7.88 8.32
C LYS A 97 2.18 -7.56 9.27
N GLU A 98 2.37 -7.81 10.56
CA GLU A 98 1.38 -7.50 11.61
C GLU A 98 1.09 -6.01 11.67
N ASN A 99 2.13 -5.17 11.67
CA ASN A 99 1.97 -3.72 11.64
C ASN A 99 1.20 -3.23 10.41
N THR A 100 1.47 -3.79 9.23
CA THR A 100 0.72 -3.46 8.02
C THR A 100 -0.74 -3.91 8.12
N ASN A 101 -0.98 -5.13 8.62
CA ASN A 101 -2.33 -5.65 8.81
C ASN A 101 -3.12 -4.82 9.83
N HIS A 102 -2.47 -4.38 10.91
CA HIS A 102 -3.07 -3.47 11.89
C HIS A 102 -3.47 -2.14 11.23
N ALA A 103 -2.57 -1.52 10.46
CA ALA A 103 -2.86 -0.27 9.75
C ALA A 103 -4.02 -0.41 8.73
N ILE A 104 -4.19 -1.58 8.11
CA ILE A 104 -5.32 -1.86 7.22
C ILE A 104 -6.62 -2.02 8.03
N LYS A 105 -6.60 -2.79 9.11
CA LYS A 105 -7.78 -3.05 9.96
C LYS A 105 -8.31 -1.77 10.62
N THR A 106 -7.41 -0.89 11.04
CA THR A 106 -7.75 0.40 11.69
C THR A 106 -8.04 1.52 10.68
N GLY A 107 -7.96 1.24 9.37
CA GLY A 107 -8.23 2.24 8.32
C GLY A 107 -7.13 3.28 8.12
N LEU A 108 -6.01 3.17 8.86
CA LEU A 108 -4.83 4.04 8.71
C LEU A 108 -4.15 3.87 7.34
N MET A 109 -4.29 2.68 6.75
CA MET A 109 -3.83 2.37 5.40
C MET A 109 -4.99 1.90 4.55
N LYS A 110 -5.32 2.65 3.51
CA LYS A 110 -6.26 2.20 2.47
C LYS A 110 -5.50 1.28 1.51
N LEU A 111 -6.00 0.07 1.31
CA LEU A 111 -5.55 -0.76 0.20
C LEU A 111 -6.03 -0.10 -1.09
N THR A 112 -5.21 0.74 -1.68
CA THR A 112 -5.45 1.28 -3.02
C THR A 112 -5.13 0.19 -4.04
N THR A 113 -5.99 -0.80 -4.14
CA THR A 113 -6.04 -1.68 -5.30
C THR A 113 -6.83 -0.97 -6.38
N ASN A 114 -6.23 0.02 -7.04
CA ASN A 114 -6.70 0.44 -8.37
C ASN A 114 -6.04 -0.51 -9.38
N PRO A 115 -6.69 -1.62 -9.73
CA PRO A 115 -6.18 -2.50 -10.76
C PRO A 115 -6.15 -1.73 -12.07
N LYS A 116 -4.97 -1.56 -12.65
CA LYS A 116 -4.85 -0.95 -13.96
C LYS A 116 -5.28 -1.99 -14.99
N PRO A 117 -6.31 -1.72 -15.79
CA PRO A 117 -6.73 -2.64 -16.84
C PRO A 117 -5.63 -2.78 -17.90
N ILE A 118 -5.55 -3.98 -18.49
CA ILE A 118 -4.50 -4.37 -19.44
C ILE A 118 -5.13 -4.95 -20.68
N MET A 119 -4.63 -4.54 -21.83
CA MET A 119 -4.91 -5.18 -23.13
C MET A 119 -3.78 -6.13 -23.48
N ALA A 120 -4.12 -7.31 -23.96
CA ALA A 120 -3.19 -8.29 -24.47
C ALA A 120 -3.37 -8.50 -25.97
N TYR A 121 -2.24 -8.69 -26.67
CA TYR A 121 -2.17 -8.95 -28.12
C TYR A 121 -1.28 -10.16 -28.37
N ARG A 122 -1.58 -10.95 -29.40
CA ARG A 122 -0.74 -12.06 -29.87
C ARG A 122 -0.49 -11.86 -31.35
N SER A 123 0.78 -11.72 -31.77
CA SER A 123 1.15 -11.39 -33.15
C SER A 123 0.30 -10.22 -33.69
N ASP A 124 0.25 -9.12 -32.93
CA ASP A 124 -0.52 -7.90 -33.18
C ASP A 124 -2.05 -8.04 -33.27
N LYS A 125 -2.58 -9.25 -33.08
CA LYS A 125 -4.02 -9.48 -32.98
C LYS A 125 -4.48 -9.28 -31.54
N PHE A 126 -5.52 -8.47 -31.34
CA PHE A 126 -6.13 -8.22 -30.03
C PHE A 126 -6.73 -9.52 -29.46
N VAL A 127 -6.34 -9.86 -28.23
CA VAL A 127 -6.80 -11.05 -27.51
C VAL A 127 -7.90 -10.70 -26.51
N GLY A 128 -7.74 -9.59 -25.78
CA GLY A 128 -8.74 -9.16 -24.81
C GLY A 128 -8.24 -8.08 -23.87
N THR A 129 -9.19 -7.52 -23.12
CA THR A 129 -8.94 -6.58 -22.01
C THR A 129 -9.21 -7.27 -20.67
N PHE A 130 -8.31 -7.10 -19.74
CA PHE A 130 -8.35 -7.68 -18.39
C PHE A 130 -8.39 -6.57 -17.36
N LYS A 131 -9.18 -6.74 -16.29
CA LYS A 131 -9.34 -5.74 -15.23
C LYS A 131 -8.07 -5.50 -14.42
N SER A 132 -7.15 -6.48 -14.42
CA SER A 132 -5.89 -6.40 -13.67
C SER A 132 -4.82 -7.31 -14.27
N MET A 133 -3.54 -7.06 -13.90
CA MET A 133 -2.42 -7.98 -14.22
C MET A 133 -2.64 -9.39 -13.67
N ALA A 134 -3.29 -9.52 -12.52
CA ALA A 134 -3.55 -10.83 -11.92
C ALA A 134 -4.56 -11.62 -12.75
N GLU A 135 -5.65 -10.99 -13.19
CA GLU A 135 -6.63 -11.63 -14.07
C GLU A 135 -6.02 -12.04 -15.42
N CYS A 136 -5.22 -11.13 -16.00
CA CYS A 136 -4.50 -11.37 -17.25
C CYS A 136 -3.55 -12.57 -17.13
N ALA A 137 -2.75 -12.61 -16.08
CA ALA A 137 -1.81 -13.68 -15.78
C ALA A 137 -2.52 -15.05 -15.66
N ASN A 138 -3.62 -15.10 -14.90
CA ASN A 138 -4.39 -16.32 -14.70
C ASN A 138 -5.05 -16.81 -15.99
N LYS A 139 -5.67 -15.90 -16.77
CA LYS A 139 -6.39 -16.28 -17.99
C LYS A 139 -5.49 -16.67 -19.15
N LEU A 140 -4.31 -16.07 -19.24
CA LEU A 140 -3.34 -16.34 -20.33
C LEU A 140 -2.23 -17.30 -19.91
N ASN A 141 -2.30 -17.86 -18.72
CA ASN A 141 -1.28 -18.74 -18.13
C ASN A 141 0.13 -18.13 -18.20
N CYS A 142 0.22 -16.86 -17.82
CA CYS A 142 1.46 -16.07 -17.77
C CYS A 142 1.80 -15.73 -16.32
N ASP A 143 3.06 -15.41 -16.04
CA ASP A 143 3.43 -14.83 -14.75
C ASP A 143 3.32 -13.29 -14.76
N ARG A 144 3.01 -12.70 -13.60
CA ARG A 144 2.83 -11.25 -13.45
C ARG A 144 4.11 -10.48 -13.74
N ARG A 145 5.28 -11.05 -13.43
CA ARG A 145 6.59 -10.43 -13.65
C ARG A 145 6.90 -10.32 -15.15
N GLY A 146 6.59 -11.36 -15.92
CA GLY A 146 6.71 -11.38 -17.37
C GLY A 146 5.83 -10.29 -18.02
N ILE A 147 4.57 -10.19 -17.61
CA ILE A 147 3.64 -9.13 -18.07
C ILE A 147 4.22 -7.74 -17.74
N THR A 148 4.70 -7.54 -16.52
CA THR A 148 5.30 -6.27 -16.08
C THR A 148 6.53 -5.91 -16.93
N ASN A 149 7.40 -6.87 -17.24
CA ASN A 149 8.59 -6.62 -18.04
C ASN A 149 8.25 -6.20 -19.48
N VAL A 150 7.20 -6.76 -20.06
CA VAL A 150 6.73 -6.34 -21.39
C VAL A 150 6.14 -4.94 -21.35
N ILE A 151 5.29 -4.62 -20.35
CA ILE A 151 4.69 -3.28 -20.20
C ILE A 151 5.77 -2.21 -20.04
N HIS A 152 6.84 -2.50 -19.31
CA HIS A 152 7.96 -1.57 -19.10
C HIS A 152 9.02 -1.62 -20.23
N GLY A 153 8.75 -2.32 -21.32
CA GLY A 153 9.63 -2.39 -22.50
C GLY A 153 10.93 -3.17 -22.31
N ARG A 154 11.07 -3.92 -21.19
CA ARG A 154 12.25 -4.78 -20.95
C ARG A 154 12.28 -6.00 -21.87
N HIS A 155 11.11 -6.48 -22.26
CA HIS A 155 10.90 -7.55 -23.23
C HIS A 155 9.84 -7.14 -24.25
N LYS A 156 9.98 -7.61 -25.50
CA LYS A 156 8.97 -7.35 -26.55
C LYS A 156 7.69 -8.14 -26.31
N THR A 157 7.84 -9.39 -25.91
CA THR A 157 6.71 -10.32 -25.68
C THR A 157 7.00 -11.23 -24.48
N HIS A 158 5.94 -11.84 -23.92
CA HIS A 158 6.01 -12.90 -22.92
C HIS A 158 4.99 -13.99 -23.27
N HIS A 159 5.42 -15.24 -23.43
CA HIS A 159 4.64 -16.35 -23.95
C HIS A 159 3.94 -16.05 -25.31
N GLY A 160 4.58 -15.24 -26.15
CA GLY A 160 4.04 -14.81 -27.44
C GLY A 160 2.98 -13.69 -27.36
N PHE A 161 2.76 -13.12 -26.18
CA PHE A 161 1.85 -12.00 -25.97
C PHE A 161 2.60 -10.69 -25.75
N SER A 162 2.10 -9.59 -26.31
CA SER A 162 2.44 -8.22 -25.93
C SER A 162 1.30 -7.61 -25.10
N PHE A 163 1.64 -6.66 -24.21
CA PHE A 163 0.70 -6.08 -23.25
C PHE A 163 0.80 -4.57 -23.25
N LYS A 164 -0.35 -3.89 -23.11
CA LYS A 164 -0.44 -2.45 -22.94
C LYS A 164 -1.35 -2.11 -21.75
N LEU A 165 -0.97 -1.12 -20.95
CA LEU A 165 -1.89 -0.55 -19.95
C LEU A 165 -2.97 0.24 -20.68
N VAL A 166 -4.21 0.10 -20.24
CA VAL A 166 -5.30 0.98 -20.68
C VAL A 166 -5.18 2.29 -19.91
N ASN A 167 -4.87 3.37 -20.60
CA ASN A 167 -4.91 4.71 -20.03
C ASN A 167 -6.35 5.25 -20.10
N ASN A 168 -6.72 6.16 -19.19
CA ASN A 168 -8.05 6.79 -19.21
C ASN A 168 -8.32 7.51 -20.54
N ASP A 169 -7.29 7.97 -21.24
CA ASP A 169 -7.38 8.58 -22.56
C ASP A 169 -7.76 7.58 -23.66
N ASP A 170 -7.42 6.31 -23.51
CA ASP A 170 -7.80 5.25 -24.45
C ASP A 170 -9.29 4.89 -24.30
N LEU A 171 -9.86 5.12 -23.13
CA LEU A 171 -11.31 4.97 -22.88
C LEU A 171 -12.12 6.17 -23.37
N SER A 172 -11.52 7.38 -23.39
CA SER A 172 -12.18 8.64 -23.79
C SER A 172 -12.05 8.93 -25.28
N ARG A 173 -10.94 8.50 -25.89
CA ARG A 173 -10.73 8.64 -27.34
C ARG A 173 -11.26 7.42 -28.08
N GLY A 174 -12.53 7.11 -28.04
CA GLY A 174 -13.21 6.10 -28.85
C GLY A 174 -12.47 5.58 -30.10
N ASN A 175 -11.24 5.05 -29.94
CA ASN A 175 -10.60 4.21 -30.91
C ASN A 175 -11.30 2.83 -30.91
N ALA A 176 -12.63 2.94 -30.99
CA ALA A 176 -13.57 1.85 -31.16
C ALA A 176 -13.38 1.10 -32.50
N ARG A 177 -12.32 1.39 -33.26
CA ARG A 177 -12.11 0.73 -34.56
C ARG A 177 -11.52 -0.66 -34.43
N ASP A 178 -10.85 -1.01 -33.28
CA ASP A 178 -10.29 -2.35 -33.04
C ASP A 178 -10.79 -3.05 -31.77
N CYS A 179 -11.50 -2.36 -30.90
CA CYS A 179 -12.24 -2.98 -29.78
C CYS A 179 -13.68 -3.17 -30.20
N ALA A 180 -13.98 -4.09 -31.11
CA ALA A 180 -15.33 -4.56 -31.32
C ALA A 180 -15.81 -5.25 -30.05
N ILE A 181 -16.41 -4.50 -29.13
CA ILE A 181 -17.19 -5.05 -28.02
C ILE A 181 -18.32 -5.82 -28.72
N LYS A 182 -18.17 -7.12 -28.82
CA LYS A 182 -19.27 -7.99 -29.25
C LYS A 182 -20.31 -7.92 -28.15
N VAL A 183 -21.27 -7.01 -28.31
CA VAL A 183 -22.43 -6.95 -27.42
C VAL A 183 -23.30 -8.15 -27.81
N VAL A 184 -23.55 -9.01 -26.85
CA VAL A 184 -24.37 -10.20 -27.05
C VAL A 184 -25.65 -10.01 -26.25
N ALA A 185 -26.78 -9.96 -26.90
CA ALA A 185 -28.08 -10.06 -26.26
C ALA A 185 -28.70 -11.43 -26.48
N ILE A 186 -29.28 -12.00 -25.45
CA ILE A 186 -29.97 -13.29 -25.52
C ILE A 186 -31.45 -12.99 -25.35
N LYS A 187 -32.22 -13.23 -26.41
CA LYS A 187 -33.68 -13.15 -26.37
C LYS A 187 -34.24 -14.52 -26.77
N GLY A 188 -34.65 -15.31 -25.78
CA GLY A 188 -35.04 -16.71 -25.98
C GLY A 188 -33.86 -17.57 -26.44
N ALA A 189 -34.08 -18.47 -27.39
CA ALA A 189 -33.06 -19.38 -27.94
C ALA A 189 -32.13 -18.73 -28.99
N LYS A 190 -32.30 -17.44 -29.33
CA LYS A 190 -31.51 -16.74 -30.34
C LYS A 190 -30.51 -15.79 -29.72
N THR A 191 -29.23 -15.98 -30.05
CA THR A 191 -28.14 -15.09 -29.69
C THR A 191 -27.91 -14.05 -30.76
N ILE A 192 -28.06 -12.77 -30.44
CA ILE A 192 -27.82 -11.65 -31.35
C ILE A 192 -26.43 -11.07 -31.05
N LYS A 193 -25.56 -11.05 -32.04
CA LYS A 193 -24.19 -10.47 -31.93
C LYS A 193 -24.17 -9.16 -32.71
N ALA A 194 -23.73 -8.08 -32.06
CA ALA A 194 -23.59 -6.76 -32.68
C ALA A 194 -22.20 -6.18 -32.39
N LYS A 195 -21.68 -5.35 -33.29
CA LYS A 195 -20.39 -4.66 -33.15
C LYS A 195 -20.44 -3.47 -32.19
N SER A 196 -21.65 -2.96 -31.89
CA SER A 196 -21.87 -1.84 -30.99
C SER A 196 -23.26 -1.89 -30.33
N ARG A 197 -23.45 -1.17 -29.20
CA ARG A 197 -24.77 -0.97 -28.57
C ARG A 197 -25.79 -0.37 -29.57
N ARG A 198 -25.33 0.54 -30.43
CA ARG A 198 -26.19 1.22 -31.42
C ARG A 198 -26.68 0.26 -32.50
N GLU A 199 -25.81 -0.67 -32.96
CA GLU A 199 -26.15 -1.72 -33.90
C GLU A 199 -27.09 -2.75 -33.26
N LEU A 200 -26.87 -3.10 -31.99
CA LEU A 200 -27.74 -4.01 -31.24
C LEU A 200 -29.13 -3.39 -31.05
N ALA A 201 -29.19 -2.11 -30.67
CA ALA A 201 -30.46 -1.38 -30.55
C ALA A 201 -31.25 -1.38 -31.84
N LYS A 202 -30.58 -1.16 -32.98
CA LYS A 202 -31.20 -1.18 -34.32
C LYS A 202 -31.71 -2.59 -34.70
N GLN A 203 -30.96 -3.64 -34.37
CA GLN A 203 -31.33 -5.05 -34.62
C GLN A 203 -32.48 -5.51 -33.73
N LEU A 204 -32.61 -4.94 -32.52
CA LEU A 204 -33.66 -5.23 -31.56
C LEU A 204 -34.88 -4.32 -31.69
N GLY A 205 -34.81 -3.26 -32.51
CA GLY A 205 -35.90 -2.27 -32.66
C GLY A 205 -36.17 -1.44 -31.41
N VAL A 206 -35.16 -1.24 -30.55
CA VAL A 206 -35.28 -0.52 -29.28
C VAL A 206 -34.35 0.70 -29.22
N SER A 207 -34.65 1.67 -28.34
CA SER A 207 -33.74 2.81 -28.10
C SER A 207 -32.45 2.37 -27.42
N CYS A 208 -31.33 3.03 -27.75
CA CYS A 208 -30.01 2.79 -27.15
C CYS A 208 -30.01 2.98 -25.60
N THR A 209 -30.91 3.80 -25.10
CA THR A 209 -31.05 4.06 -23.65
C THR A 209 -31.67 2.90 -22.86
N LEU A 210 -32.35 1.99 -23.55
CA LEU A 210 -32.96 0.79 -22.94
C LEU A 210 -32.02 -0.43 -22.84
N LEU A 211 -30.78 -0.28 -23.30
CA LEU A 211 -29.75 -1.34 -23.26
C LEU A 211 -28.69 -1.09 -22.14
N SER A 212 -29.09 -0.38 -21.08
CA SER A 212 -28.27 -0.16 -19.88
C SER A 212 -28.20 -1.41 -18.99
#